data_cd66e7d352721fe264b85ec756cff365
#
_entry.id   cd66e7d352721fe264b85ec756cff365
#
_cell.length_a   1.000
_cell.length_b   1.000
_cell.length_c   1.000
_cell.angle_alpha   90.00
_cell.angle_beta   90.00
_cell.angle_gamma   90.00
#
_symmetry.space_group_name_H-M   'P 1'
#
loop_
_entity.id
_entity.type
_entity.pdbx_description
1 polymer ?
#
loop_
_entity_poly.entity_id
_entity_poly.type
_entity_poly.pdbx_seq_one_letter_code
_entity_poly.pdbx_strand_id
1 'polypeptide(L)'
;PKINEQTAGIEDLTFLSMQHKGMIEIRGGEELPLIRPFLQADGHRLPLTQMQWSRDSFWLPALKGKAGDLDFTMTILTPIGERGFAVRMELAGTEQAAIAWGLEGCWESSWHCINEDKPLDGTMHCYESGWNHSIVFDFRCGAPMFAFAPMCDREIQSAFSKTGSGISYTLTENFGLLPGESHSTVFYWGLGFEEVAAATSAKEMLRRGWDWEYQRTAGWLNQRISQMETPKLTEVYNTNLFFCIFYSTGLT
;
A
#
# COMPACT_ATOMS: atom_id res chain seq x y z
N PRO A 1 5.12 2.04 7.11
CA PRO A 1 3.82 2.68 6.97
C PRO A 1 3.03 2.58 8.27
N LYS A 2 2.34 3.64 8.62
CA LYS A 2 1.39 3.66 9.72
C LYS A 2 0.02 3.28 9.18
N ILE A 3 -0.58 2.25 9.76
CA ILE A 3 -1.85 1.70 9.31
C ILE A 3 -2.90 1.94 10.40
N ASN A 4 -4.03 2.49 9.99
CA ASN A 4 -5.19 2.64 10.86
C ASN A 4 -6.01 1.36 10.84
N GLU A 5 -6.07 0.67 11.97
CA GLU A 5 -6.75 -0.62 12.09
C GLU A 5 -8.27 -0.53 11.91
N GLN A 6 -8.88 0.63 12.15
CA GLN A 6 -10.33 0.80 12.05
C GLN A 6 -10.80 1.05 10.62
N THR A 7 -9.97 1.75 9.82
CA THR A 7 -10.32 2.15 8.45
C THR A 7 -9.57 1.39 7.38
N ALA A 8 -8.62 0.54 7.76
CA ALA A 8 -7.64 -0.08 6.88
C ALA A 8 -6.81 0.94 6.08
N GLY A 9 -6.77 2.19 6.53
CA GLY A 9 -6.04 3.26 5.87
C GLY A 9 -4.54 3.20 6.16
N ILE A 10 -3.73 3.47 5.15
CA ILE A 10 -2.29 3.71 5.28
C ILE A 10 -2.11 5.22 5.39
N GLU A 11 -1.73 5.70 6.56
CA GLU A 11 -1.62 7.13 6.85
C GLU A 11 -0.36 7.73 6.23
N ASP A 12 0.73 6.98 6.25
CA ASP A 12 2.02 7.38 5.71
C ASP A 12 2.78 6.23 5.04
N LEU A 13 3.75 6.60 4.23
CA LEU A 13 4.76 5.70 3.67
C LEU A 13 6.14 6.25 3.99
N THR A 14 6.96 5.43 4.62
CA THR A 14 8.34 5.77 4.95
C THR A 14 9.29 4.93 4.12
N PHE A 15 10.30 5.54 3.53
CA PHE A 15 11.34 4.85 2.79
C PHE A 15 12.72 5.49 3.03
N LEU A 16 13.77 4.67 2.93
CA LEU A 16 15.14 5.13 3.05
C LEU A 16 15.58 5.85 1.79
N SER A 17 16.18 7.02 1.95
CA SER A 17 16.85 7.76 0.90
C SER A 17 18.34 7.90 1.21
N MET A 18 19.17 7.08 0.57
CA MET A 18 20.62 7.14 0.74
C MET A 18 21.19 8.48 0.27
N GLN A 19 20.58 9.07 -0.74
CA GLN A 19 20.99 10.37 -1.31
C GLN A 19 20.89 11.50 -0.27
N HIS A 20 19.96 11.38 0.68
CA HIS A 20 19.69 12.39 1.71
C HIS A 20 20.08 11.92 3.11
N LYS A 21 20.77 10.77 3.21
CA LYS A 21 21.20 10.19 4.49
C LYS A 21 20.04 10.11 5.49
N GLY A 22 18.85 9.68 4.99
CA GLY A 22 17.68 9.77 5.82
C GLY A 22 16.46 8.99 5.36
N MET A 23 15.43 9.11 6.17
CA MET A 23 14.10 8.60 5.88
C MET A 23 13.25 9.72 5.28
N ILE A 24 12.61 9.42 4.18
CA ILE A 24 11.55 10.25 3.60
C ILE A 24 10.22 9.65 4.02
N GLU A 25 9.32 10.49 4.46
CA GLU A 25 7.95 10.13 4.81
C GLU A 25 6.96 10.91 3.96
N ILE A 26 6.09 10.18 3.28
CA ILE A 26 4.96 10.71 2.50
C ILE A 26 3.74 10.58 3.38
N ARG A 27 3.05 11.68 3.66
CA ARG A 27 1.89 11.72 4.58
C ARG A 27 0.61 12.04 3.85
N GLY A 28 -0.46 11.39 4.30
CA GLY A 28 -1.83 11.73 3.95
C GLY A 28 -2.35 12.95 4.72
N GLY A 29 -3.59 13.34 4.44
CA GLY A 29 -4.30 14.39 5.16
C GLY A 29 -5.04 13.87 6.40
N GLU A 30 -5.51 14.80 7.25
CA GLU A 30 -6.25 14.45 8.48
C GLU A 30 -7.57 13.74 8.17
N GLU A 31 -8.31 14.17 7.16
CA GLU A 31 -9.60 13.60 6.78
C GLU A 31 -9.46 12.38 5.86
N LEU A 32 -8.45 12.40 5.00
CA LEU A 32 -8.20 11.37 4.01
C LEU A 32 -6.74 10.93 4.09
N PRO A 33 -6.45 9.69 4.55
CA PRO A 33 -5.08 9.19 4.66
C PRO A 33 -4.44 9.07 3.27
N LEU A 34 -3.16 8.73 3.23
CA LEU A 34 -2.42 8.58 1.99
C LEU A 34 -3.04 7.52 1.07
N ILE A 35 -3.50 6.40 1.65
CA ILE A 35 -4.19 5.33 0.92
C ILE A 35 -5.29 4.78 1.83
N ARG A 36 -6.51 4.68 1.35
CA ARG A 36 -7.62 4.06 2.06
C ARG A 36 -8.46 3.22 1.10
N PRO A 37 -8.83 1.98 1.47
CA PRO A 37 -9.80 1.21 0.71
C PRO A 37 -11.18 1.87 0.84
N PHE A 38 -11.93 1.84 -0.25
CA PHE A 38 -13.34 2.21 -0.24
C PHE A 38 -14.18 1.17 -0.98
N LEU A 39 -15.44 1.10 -0.62
CA LEU A 39 -16.41 0.20 -1.22
C LEU A 39 -17.78 0.87 -1.32
N GLN A 40 -18.42 0.70 -2.46
CA GLN A 40 -19.81 1.06 -2.70
C GLN A 40 -20.55 -0.16 -3.27
N ALA A 41 -21.74 -0.42 -2.77
CA ALA A 41 -22.66 -1.42 -3.33
C ALA A 41 -23.94 -0.71 -3.78
N ASP A 42 -24.35 -0.97 -5.01
CA ASP A 42 -25.54 -0.37 -5.63
C ASP A 42 -25.56 1.17 -5.52
N GLY A 43 -24.38 1.79 -5.65
CA GLY A 43 -24.20 3.25 -5.57
C GLY A 43 -24.14 3.83 -4.14
N HIS A 44 -24.27 3.02 -3.11
CA HIS A 44 -24.21 3.43 -1.71
C HIS A 44 -22.85 3.08 -1.08
N ARG A 45 -22.20 4.06 -0.45
CA ARG A 45 -20.94 3.80 0.25
C ARG A 45 -21.16 2.94 1.48
N LEU A 46 -20.39 1.86 1.58
CA LEU A 46 -20.39 0.98 2.73
C LEU A 46 -19.18 1.26 3.62
N PRO A 47 -19.36 1.56 4.91
CA PRO A 47 -18.26 1.69 5.83
C PRO A 47 -17.65 0.32 6.11
N LEU A 48 -16.33 0.27 6.25
CA LEU A 48 -15.62 -0.88 6.78
C LEU A 48 -15.85 -0.94 8.30
N THR A 49 -16.28 -2.08 8.78
CA THR A 49 -16.63 -2.29 10.19
C THR A 49 -16.03 -3.59 10.72
N GLN A 50 -15.99 -3.75 12.04
CA GLN A 50 -15.48 -4.96 12.70
C GLN A 50 -14.07 -5.36 12.24
N MET A 51 -13.27 -4.37 11.87
CA MET A 51 -11.92 -4.59 11.36
C MET A 51 -11.04 -5.21 12.45
N GLN A 52 -10.37 -6.29 12.11
CA GLN A 52 -9.46 -7.01 12.98
C GLN A 52 -8.10 -7.17 12.28
N TRP A 53 -7.07 -6.81 13.00
CA TRP A 53 -5.70 -7.03 12.58
C TRP A 53 -5.34 -8.51 12.70
N SER A 54 -4.69 -9.04 11.68
CA SER A 54 -4.08 -10.34 11.68
C SER A 54 -2.74 -10.30 10.95
N ARG A 55 -1.95 -11.34 11.08
CA ARG A 55 -0.74 -11.54 10.29
C ARG A 55 -0.94 -12.75 9.41
N ASP A 56 -0.86 -12.53 8.11
CA ASP A 56 -0.78 -13.62 7.16
C ASP A 56 0.70 -14.02 7.07
N SER A 57 1.02 -15.31 7.32
CA SER A 57 2.37 -15.67 7.67
C SER A 57 2.84 -14.92 8.95
N PHE A 58 4.10 -14.97 9.33
CA PHE A 58 4.56 -14.33 10.57
C PHE A 58 4.59 -12.81 10.51
N TRP A 59 4.81 -12.23 9.35
CA TRP A 59 5.12 -10.79 9.22
C TRP A 59 4.23 -10.01 8.27
N LEU A 60 3.42 -10.67 7.47
CA LEU A 60 2.58 -10.00 6.46
C LEU A 60 1.28 -9.49 7.12
N PRO A 61 1.05 -8.16 7.13
CA PRO A 61 -0.14 -7.61 7.74
C PRO A 61 -1.39 -7.89 6.92
N ALA A 62 -2.45 -8.31 7.58
CA ALA A 62 -3.77 -8.48 7.01
C ALA A 62 -4.84 -7.89 7.94
N LEU A 63 -5.80 -7.21 7.37
CA LEU A 63 -6.98 -6.68 8.05
C LEU A 63 -8.21 -7.39 7.49
N LYS A 64 -9.05 -7.91 8.38
CA LYS A 64 -10.28 -8.61 8.05
C LYS A 64 -11.45 -7.91 8.74
N GLY A 65 -12.56 -7.78 8.06
CA GLY A 65 -13.74 -7.12 8.60
C GLY A 65 -14.95 -7.27 7.68
N LYS A 66 -15.88 -6.35 7.82
CA LYS A 66 -17.13 -6.32 7.07
C LYS A 66 -17.30 -4.98 6.35
N ALA A 67 -17.99 -5.04 5.19
CA ALA A 67 -18.53 -3.89 4.50
C ALA A 67 -20.02 -4.15 4.26
N GLY A 68 -20.90 -3.69 5.19
CA GLY A 68 -22.25 -4.18 5.28
C GLY A 68 -22.27 -5.68 5.60
N ASP A 69 -22.93 -6.48 4.78
CA ASP A 69 -22.99 -7.95 4.91
C ASP A 69 -21.86 -8.67 4.17
N LEU A 70 -21.01 -7.94 3.45
CA LEU A 70 -19.88 -8.49 2.70
C LEU A 70 -18.65 -8.70 3.61
N ASP A 71 -17.98 -9.82 3.43
CA ASP A 71 -16.67 -10.08 4.05
C ASP A 71 -15.58 -9.34 3.27
N PHE A 72 -14.79 -8.53 3.98
CA PHE A 72 -13.68 -7.77 3.42
C PHE A 72 -12.35 -8.21 4.02
N THR A 73 -11.36 -8.39 3.17
CA THR A 73 -9.97 -8.62 3.60
C THR A 73 -9.03 -7.71 2.82
N MET A 74 -8.06 -7.11 3.51
CA MET A 74 -6.95 -6.38 2.89
C MET A 74 -5.64 -6.96 3.40
N THR A 75 -4.77 -7.37 2.47
CA THR A 75 -3.42 -7.86 2.78
C THR A 75 -2.39 -6.93 2.15
N ILE A 76 -1.37 -6.56 2.93
CA ILE A 76 -0.29 -5.70 2.46
C ILE A 76 0.99 -6.53 2.35
N LEU A 77 1.63 -6.45 1.20
CA LEU A 77 2.86 -7.16 0.88
C LEU A 77 3.95 -6.16 0.49
N THR A 78 5.08 -6.19 1.16
CA THR A 78 6.30 -5.52 0.72
C THR A 78 7.23 -6.59 0.14
N PRO A 79 7.30 -6.73 -1.19
CA PRO A 79 8.08 -7.79 -1.83
C PRO A 79 9.58 -7.63 -1.58
N ILE A 80 10.24 -8.75 -1.31
CA ILE A 80 11.69 -8.76 -1.05
C ILE A 80 12.46 -8.31 -2.30
N GLY A 81 13.36 -7.33 -2.11
CA GLY A 81 14.23 -6.82 -3.16
C GLY A 81 13.55 -5.82 -4.12
N GLU A 82 12.30 -5.45 -3.86
CA GLU A 82 11.57 -4.49 -4.67
C GLU A 82 11.45 -3.13 -3.96
N ARG A 83 11.41 -2.06 -4.74
CA ARG A 83 11.09 -0.73 -4.24
C ARG A 83 9.61 -0.48 -4.43
N GLY A 84 8.81 -0.89 -3.45
CA GLY A 84 7.37 -0.74 -3.53
C GLY A 84 6.65 -1.71 -2.59
N PHE A 85 5.35 -1.78 -2.76
CA PHE A 85 4.47 -2.68 -2.01
C PHE A 85 3.24 -3.01 -2.85
N ALA A 86 2.53 -4.04 -2.45
CA ALA A 86 1.25 -4.41 -3.04
C ALA A 86 0.16 -4.48 -1.97
N VAL A 87 -1.05 -4.08 -2.34
CA VAL A 87 -2.25 -4.17 -1.53
C VAL A 87 -3.24 -5.06 -2.27
N ARG A 88 -3.53 -6.22 -1.69
CA ARG A 88 -4.59 -7.11 -2.18
C ARG A 88 -5.84 -6.87 -1.36
N MET A 89 -6.93 -6.59 -2.03
CA MET A 89 -8.27 -6.53 -1.46
C MET A 89 -9.08 -7.72 -1.93
N GLU A 90 -9.86 -8.29 -1.03
CA GLU A 90 -10.74 -9.43 -1.29
C GLU A 90 -12.12 -9.15 -0.72
N LEU A 91 -13.14 -9.46 -1.48
CA LEU A 91 -14.53 -9.29 -1.12
C LEU A 91 -15.29 -10.58 -1.37
N ALA A 92 -16.11 -11.01 -0.42
CA ALA A 92 -16.99 -12.16 -0.58
C ALA A 92 -18.36 -11.83 -0.02
N GLY A 93 -19.42 -12.36 -0.64
CA GLY A 93 -20.78 -12.11 -0.22
C GLY A 93 -21.76 -13.18 -0.66
N THR A 94 -22.92 -13.19 -0.02
CA THR A 94 -24.01 -14.15 -0.31
C THR A 94 -25.09 -13.58 -1.22
N GLU A 95 -25.05 -12.28 -1.49
CA GLU A 95 -26.04 -11.58 -2.30
C GLU A 95 -25.40 -11.00 -3.57
N GLN A 96 -26.23 -10.83 -4.60
CA GLN A 96 -25.80 -10.15 -5.81
C GLN A 96 -25.75 -8.64 -5.58
N ALA A 97 -24.67 -7.99 -6.00
CA ALA A 97 -24.53 -6.53 -5.91
C ALA A 97 -23.68 -5.97 -7.07
N ALA A 98 -23.98 -4.74 -7.47
CA ALA A 98 -23.09 -3.96 -8.33
C ALA A 98 -22.08 -3.22 -7.44
N ILE A 99 -20.82 -3.56 -7.57
CA ILE A 99 -19.74 -3.07 -6.71
C ILE A 99 -18.89 -2.04 -7.46
N ALA A 100 -18.64 -0.93 -6.78
CA ALA A 100 -17.54 -0.02 -7.09
C ALA A 100 -16.60 0.03 -5.88
N TRP A 101 -15.37 -0.39 -6.04
CA TRP A 101 -14.39 -0.37 -4.97
C TRP A 101 -13.00 0.01 -5.45
N GLY A 102 -12.10 0.22 -4.53
CA GLY A 102 -10.71 0.50 -4.85
C GLY A 102 -9.99 1.24 -3.75
N LEU A 103 -9.05 2.09 -4.17
CA LEU A 103 -8.26 2.90 -3.26
C LEU A 103 -8.54 4.38 -3.51
N GLU A 104 -8.67 5.14 -2.44
CA GLU A 104 -8.71 6.60 -2.45
C GLU A 104 -7.64 7.12 -1.50
N GLY A 105 -7.22 8.34 -1.68
CA GLY A 105 -6.24 8.93 -0.78
C GLY A 105 -5.94 10.38 -1.08
N CYS A 106 -5.17 10.96 -0.18
CA CYS A 106 -4.62 12.30 -0.31
C CYS A 106 -3.13 12.28 0.01
N TRP A 107 -2.31 12.77 -0.90
CA TRP A 107 -0.92 13.10 -0.59
C TRP A 107 -0.86 14.57 -0.21
N GLU A 108 -0.67 14.84 1.08
CA GLU A 108 -0.71 16.22 1.60
C GLU A 108 0.67 16.82 1.79
N SER A 109 1.64 16.02 2.24
CA SER A 109 2.97 16.53 2.56
C SER A 109 4.05 15.45 2.45
N SER A 110 5.29 15.91 2.40
CA SER A 110 6.49 15.08 2.42
C SER A 110 7.47 15.60 3.45
N TRP A 111 8.09 14.69 4.19
CA TRP A 111 8.94 15.02 5.33
C TRP A 111 10.27 14.29 5.26
N HIS A 112 11.28 14.89 5.84
CA HIS A 112 12.56 14.26 6.14
C HIS A 112 12.60 13.92 7.62
N CYS A 113 12.73 12.64 7.96
CA CYS A 113 12.57 12.10 9.32
C CYS A 113 13.88 11.48 9.83
N ILE A 114 14.98 12.24 9.81
CA ILE A 114 16.19 11.86 10.54
C ILE A 114 16.62 13.02 11.43
N ASN A 115 16.81 12.72 12.70
CA ASN A 115 17.18 13.64 13.77
C ASN A 115 16.13 14.72 14.07
N GLU A 116 15.44 15.23 13.07
CA GLU A 116 14.37 16.23 13.19
C GLU A 116 13.33 15.97 12.13
N ASP A 117 12.05 15.95 12.49
CA ASP A 117 10.93 15.97 11.55
C ASP A 117 10.92 17.33 10.84
N LYS A 118 11.29 17.33 9.57
CA LYS A 118 11.36 18.55 8.77
C LYS A 118 10.55 18.38 7.48
N PRO A 119 9.60 19.28 7.19
CA PRO A 119 8.94 19.26 5.91
C PRO A 119 9.93 19.46 4.77
N LEU A 120 9.73 18.72 3.69
CA LEU A 120 10.50 18.88 2.47
C LEU A 120 9.95 20.07 1.68
N ASP A 121 10.84 20.98 1.34
CA ASP A 121 10.51 22.09 0.46
C ASP A 121 10.59 21.62 -1.00
N GLY A 122 9.45 21.61 -1.67
CA GLY A 122 9.34 21.13 -3.04
C GLY A 122 7.91 21.20 -3.58
N THR A 123 7.73 20.70 -4.79
CA THR A 123 6.45 20.67 -5.49
C THR A 123 5.95 19.26 -5.72
N MET A 124 4.70 19.01 -5.37
CA MET A 124 3.98 17.78 -5.65
C MET A 124 3.25 17.90 -6.99
N HIS A 125 3.41 16.88 -7.81
CA HIS A 125 2.74 16.74 -9.10
C HIS A 125 2.02 15.41 -9.16
N CYS A 126 0.87 15.39 -9.84
CA CYS A 126 0.20 14.15 -10.22
C CYS A 126 -0.25 14.30 -11.67
N TYR A 127 0.01 13.29 -12.47
CA TYR A 127 -0.32 13.27 -13.89
C TYR A 127 -0.43 11.83 -14.38
N GLU A 128 -1.06 11.67 -15.54
CA GLU A 128 -1.04 10.40 -16.26
C GLU A 128 0.25 10.28 -17.04
N SER A 129 0.95 9.16 -16.86
CA SER A 129 2.17 8.87 -17.62
C SER A 129 1.86 8.65 -19.09
N GLY A 130 2.51 9.40 -19.96
CA GLY A 130 2.42 9.20 -21.41
C GLY A 130 3.00 7.86 -21.90
N TRP A 131 3.68 7.13 -21.02
CA TRP A 131 4.34 5.88 -21.35
C TRP A 131 3.43 4.64 -21.12
N ASN A 132 2.68 4.60 -20.04
CA ASN A 132 1.91 3.42 -19.63
C ASN A 132 0.51 3.72 -19.11
N HIS A 133 0.08 4.98 -19.22
CA HIS A 133 -1.23 5.46 -18.78
C HIS A 133 -1.55 5.26 -17.29
N SER A 134 -0.56 4.93 -16.45
CA SER A 134 -0.73 4.95 -15.01
C SER A 134 -0.67 6.38 -14.47
N ILE A 135 -1.34 6.65 -13.35
CA ILE A 135 -1.09 7.88 -12.64
C ILE A 135 0.27 7.81 -11.95
N VAL A 136 0.96 8.95 -11.93
CA VAL A 136 2.26 9.11 -11.26
C VAL A 136 2.17 10.28 -10.31
N PHE A 137 2.64 10.07 -9.10
CA PHE A 137 2.88 11.09 -8.09
C PHE A 137 4.37 11.39 -8.07
N ASP A 138 4.73 12.64 -8.31
CA ASP A 138 6.11 13.07 -8.52
C ASP A 138 6.43 14.26 -7.62
N PHE A 139 7.43 14.12 -6.77
CA PHE A 139 7.92 15.19 -5.90
C PHE A 139 9.21 15.76 -6.47
N ARG A 140 9.19 17.05 -6.74
CA ARG A 140 10.31 17.80 -7.31
C ARG A 140 10.79 18.87 -6.37
N CYS A 141 12.03 18.75 -5.97
CA CYS A 141 12.80 19.82 -5.35
C CYS A 141 14.25 19.68 -5.80
N GLY A 142 15.10 20.58 -5.36
CA GLY A 142 16.54 20.49 -5.66
C GLY A 142 17.17 19.16 -5.24
N ALA A 143 16.66 18.56 -4.18
CA ALA A 143 16.93 17.22 -3.65
C ALA A 143 16.18 17.06 -2.31
N PRO A 144 15.43 15.97 -2.04
CA PRO A 144 15.29 14.75 -2.82
C PRO A 144 14.22 14.83 -3.90
N MET A 145 14.43 14.13 -5.00
CA MET A 145 13.37 13.80 -5.95
C MET A 145 12.92 12.37 -5.70
N PHE A 146 11.64 12.11 -5.75
CA PHE A 146 11.06 10.77 -5.72
C PHE A 146 9.72 10.74 -6.42
N ALA A 147 9.34 9.56 -6.87
CA ALA A 147 8.03 9.32 -7.45
C ALA A 147 7.46 8.01 -6.90
N PHE A 148 6.14 7.91 -6.88
CA PHE A 148 5.42 6.66 -6.65
C PHE A 148 4.27 6.54 -7.64
N ALA A 149 4.00 5.30 -8.05
CA ALA A 149 3.02 5.02 -9.09
C ALA A 149 2.26 3.73 -8.77
N PRO A 150 0.92 3.75 -8.75
CA PRO A 150 0.10 2.56 -8.64
C PRO A 150 -0.14 1.92 -10.01
N MET A 151 -0.20 0.59 -10.03
CA MET A 151 -0.75 -0.20 -11.12
C MET A 151 -1.70 -1.25 -10.54
N CYS A 152 -2.65 -1.71 -11.33
CA CYS A 152 -3.65 -2.67 -10.90
C CYS A 152 -3.66 -3.89 -11.83
N ASP A 153 -4.00 -5.06 -11.28
CA ASP A 153 -4.20 -6.29 -12.06
C ASP A 153 -5.58 -6.35 -12.76
N ARG A 154 -6.38 -5.31 -12.55
CA ARG A 154 -7.71 -5.13 -13.15
C ARG A 154 -7.78 -3.82 -13.92
N GLU A 155 -8.79 -3.70 -14.76
CA GLU A 155 -9.12 -2.44 -15.40
C GLU A 155 -9.71 -1.48 -14.37
N ILE A 156 -9.08 -0.32 -14.18
CA ILE A 156 -9.49 0.69 -13.22
C ILE A 156 -9.70 2.05 -13.89
N GLN A 157 -10.58 2.83 -13.30
CA GLN A 157 -10.70 4.26 -13.57
C GLN A 157 -9.88 5.02 -12.54
N SER A 158 -9.03 5.92 -12.98
CA SER A 158 -8.25 6.79 -12.10
C SER A 158 -8.73 8.23 -12.24
N ALA A 159 -8.84 8.91 -11.10
CA ALA A 159 -9.09 10.34 -11.06
C ALA A 159 -8.20 10.98 -10.00
N PHE A 160 -7.77 12.21 -10.24
CA PHE A 160 -6.99 12.98 -9.27
C PHE A 160 -7.31 14.46 -9.38
N SER A 161 -7.16 15.18 -8.28
CA SER A 161 -7.36 16.62 -8.21
C SER A 161 -6.42 17.25 -7.21
N LYS A 162 -6.01 18.48 -7.46
CA LYS A 162 -5.24 19.28 -6.52
C LYS A 162 -6.19 19.95 -5.53
N THR A 163 -6.01 19.70 -4.24
CA THR A 163 -6.85 20.24 -3.16
C THR A 163 -5.97 20.98 -2.16
N GLY A 164 -6.08 22.30 -2.09
CA GLY A 164 -5.25 23.09 -1.20
C GLY A 164 -3.76 22.86 -1.43
N SER A 165 -3.05 22.33 -0.43
CA SER A 165 -1.64 21.95 -0.52
C SER A 165 -1.42 20.54 -1.06
N GLY A 166 -2.47 19.70 -1.11
CA GLY A 166 -2.36 18.26 -1.40
C GLY A 166 -2.89 17.84 -2.76
N ILE A 167 -2.77 16.55 -3.02
CA ILE A 167 -3.29 15.87 -4.20
C ILE A 167 -4.18 14.71 -3.75
N SER A 168 -5.48 14.82 -4.00
CA SER A 168 -6.43 13.74 -3.76
C SER A 168 -6.59 12.89 -5.00
N TYR A 169 -6.82 11.59 -4.82
CA TYR A 169 -6.99 10.64 -5.92
C TYR A 169 -7.96 9.52 -5.58
N THR A 170 -8.47 8.88 -6.63
CA THR A 170 -9.24 7.63 -6.56
C THR A 170 -8.81 6.67 -7.65
N LEU A 171 -8.76 5.40 -7.32
CA LEU A 171 -8.51 4.27 -8.21
C LEU A 171 -9.71 3.34 -8.07
N THR A 172 -10.57 3.24 -9.07
CA THR A 172 -11.86 2.56 -8.96
C THR A 172 -11.97 1.41 -9.95
N GLU A 173 -12.33 0.24 -9.48
CA GLU A 173 -12.80 -0.90 -10.26
C GLU A 173 -14.32 -1.03 -10.09
N ASN A 174 -15.02 -1.38 -11.18
CA ASN A 174 -16.45 -1.67 -11.18
C ASN A 174 -16.68 -3.10 -11.64
N PHE A 175 -17.45 -3.87 -10.85
CA PHE A 175 -17.78 -5.26 -11.19
C PHE A 175 -19.12 -5.68 -10.58
N GLY A 176 -19.65 -6.79 -11.08
CA GLY A 176 -20.79 -7.47 -10.45
C GLY A 176 -20.29 -8.59 -9.53
N LEU A 177 -20.75 -8.61 -8.29
CA LEU A 177 -20.52 -9.73 -7.37
C LEU A 177 -21.75 -10.65 -7.43
N LEU A 178 -21.53 -11.95 -7.68
CA LEU A 178 -22.58 -12.95 -7.67
C LEU A 178 -22.65 -13.65 -6.29
N PRO A 179 -23.82 -14.19 -5.92
CA PRO A 179 -24.00 -14.89 -4.64
C PRO A 179 -23.02 -16.03 -4.44
N GLY A 180 -22.26 -16.00 -3.34
CA GLY A 180 -21.28 -17.01 -2.98
C GLY A 180 -19.95 -16.92 -3.74
N GLU A 181 -19.76 -15.92 -4.58
CA GLU A 181 -18.48 -15.64 -5.22
C GLU A 181 -17.59 -14.75 -4.35
N SER A 182 -16.30 -14.84 -4.63
CA SER A 182 -15.30 -13.92 -4.10
C SER A 182 -14.62 -13.18 -5.25
N HIS A 183 -14.33 -11.92 -5.03
CA HIS A 183 -13.59 -11.09 -5.96
C HIS A 183 -12.31 -10.57 -5.31
N SER A 184 -11.23 -10.47 -6.08
CA SER A 184 -9.97 -9.93 -5.58
C SER A 184 -9.32 -8.99 -6.59
N THR A 185 -8.70 -7.93 -6.06
CA THR A 185 -7.96 -6.92 -6.82
C THR A 185 -6.66 -6.60 -6.12
N VAL A 186 -5.60 -6.46 -6.89
CA VAL A 186 -4.28 -6.13 -6.37
C VAL A 186 -3.78 -4.81 -6.96
N PHE A 187 -3.43 -3.90 -6.08
CA PHE A 187 -2.77 -2.64 -6.43
C PHE A 187 -1.28 -2.74 -6.11
N TYR A 188 -0.43 -2.53 -7.11
CA TYR A 188 1.03 -2.57 -7.00
C TYR A 188 1.56 -1.13 -7.01
N TRP A 189 2.22 -0.72 -5.93
CA TRP A 189 2.78 0.60 -5.77
C TRP A 189 4.29 0.55 -5.93
N GLY A 190 4.80 1.16 -6.98
CA GLY A 190 6.24 1.31 -7.18
C GLY A 190 6.76 2.63 -6.63
N LEU A 191 7.97 2.60 -6.08
CA LEU A 191 8.70 3.75 -5.59
C LEU A 191 10.00 3.93 -6.39
N GLY A 192 10.36 5.16 -6.72
CA GLY A 192 11.57 5.46 -7.47
C GLY A 192 12.02 6.90 -7.29
N PHE A 193 13.17 7.24 -7.86
CA PHE A 193 13.67 8.62 -7.87
C PHE A 193 13.02 9.47 -8.96
N GLU A 194 12.36 8.82 -9.91
CA GLU A 194 11.69 9.46 -11.05
C GLU A 194 10.51 8.59 -11.53
N GLU A 195 9.67 9.16 -12.40
CA GLU A 195 8.49 8.51 -12.98
C GLU A 195 8.78 7.11 -13.52
N VAL A 196 9.79 6.98 -14.39
CA VAL A 196 10.09 5.71 -15.07
C VAL A 196 10.48 4.64 -14.06
N ALA A 197 11.27 4.98 -13.04
CA ALA A 197 11.68 4.03 -12.00
C ALA A 197 10.47 3.56 -11.16
N ALA A 198 9.59 4.47 -10.75
CA ALA A 198 8.39 4.13 -9.98
C ALA A 198 7.42 3.27 -10.82
N ALA A 199 7.11 3.70 -12.04
CA ALA A 199 6.19 2.99 -12.92
C ALA A 199 6.74 1.61 -13.35
N THR A 200 8.06 1.51 -13.59
CA THR A 200 8.70 0.23 -13.91
C THR A 200 8.64 -0.74 -12.73
N SER A 201 8.92 -0.27 -11.50
CA SER A 201 8.82 -1.11 -10.30
C SER A 201 7.41 -1.66 -10.12
N ALA A 202 6.37 -0.82 -10.23
CA ALA A 202 4.98 -1.27 -10.16
C ALA A 202 4.65 -2.29 -11.26
N LYS A 203 5.07 -2.02 -12.51
CA LYS A 203 4.83 -2.90 -13.66
C LYS A 203 5.50 -4.25 -13.53
N GLU A 204 6.72 -4.31 -13.02
CA GLU A 204 7.43 -5.56 -12.82
C GLU A 204 6.78 -6.41 -11.72
N MET A 205 6.33 -5.81 -10.62
CA MET A 205 5.54 -6.52 -9.59
C MET A 205 4.22 -7.04 -10.17
N LEU A 206 3.49 -6.21 -10.92
CA LEU A 206 2.26 -6.61 -11.62
C LEU A 206 2.51 -7.78 -12.59
N ARG A 207 3.57 -7.73 -13.39
CA ARG A 207 3.91 -8.78 -14.36
C ARG A 207 4.21 -10.12 -13.69
N ARG A 208 4.85 -10.12 -12.54
CA ARG A 208 5.11 -11.34 -11.75
C ARG A 208 3.87 -11.82 -11.02
N GLY A 209 2.99 -10.91 -10.64
CA GLY A 209 1.73 -11.19 -9.98
C GLY A 209 1.84 -11.46 -8.48
N TRP A 210 0.69 -11.38 -7.81
CA TRP A 210 0.59 -11.50 -6.36
C TRP A 210 1.14 -12.83 -5.83
N ASP A 211 0.75 -13.96 -6.40
CA ASP A 211 1.09 -15.27 -5.87
C ASP A 211 2.61 -15.51 -5.89
N TRP A 212 3.28 -15.06 -6.94
CA TRP A 212 4.73 -15.17 -7.02
C TRP A 212 5.43 -14.29 -6.01
N GLU A 213 5.03 -13.02 -5.89
CA GLU A 213 5.62 -12.07 -4.95
C GLU A 213 5.36 -12.49 -3.49
N TYR A 214 4.15 -12.99 -3.22
CA TYR A 214 3.77 -13.51 -1.92
C TYR A 214 4.61 -14.73 -1.52
N GLN A 215 4.66 -15.74 -2.39
CA GLN A 215 5.42 -16.98 -2.11
C GLN A 215 6.91 -16.70 -1.93
N ARG A 216 7.49 -15.83 -2.75
CA ARG A 216 8.89 -15.43 -2.64
C ARG A 216 9.16 -14.73 -1.31
N THR A 217 8.32 -13.78 -0.94
CA THR A 217 8.48 -13.00 0.30
C THR A 217 8.19 -13.84 1.54
N ALA A 218 7.07 -14.57 1.58
CA ALA A 218 6.73 -15.46 2.68
C ALA A 218 7.77 -16.58 2.84
N GLY A 219 8.24 -17.17 1.76
CA GLY A 219 9.29 -18.18 1.77
C GLY A 219 10.60 -17.64 2.35
N TRP A 220 11.01 -16.43 1.96
CA TRP A 220 12.19 -15.76 2.50
C TRP A 220 12.05 -15.47 4.00
N LEU A 221 10.89 -14.98 4.45
CA LEU A 221 10.60 -14.73 5.85
C LEU A 221 10.59 -16.04 6.66
N ASN A 222 9.88 -17.06 6.18
CA ASN A 222 9.70 -18.32 6.87
C ASN A 222 11.01 -19.10 7.05
N GLN A 223 11.95 -19.00 6.11
CA GLN A 223 13.30 -19.61 6.26
C GLN A 223 14.11 -19.00 7.41
N ARG A 224 13.73 -17.85 7.92
CA ARG A 224 14.41 -17.11 9.00
C ARG A 224 13.74 -17.24 10.35
N ILE A 225 12.52 -17.75 10.39
CA ILE A 225 11.79 -17.97 11.63
C ILE A 225 12.45 -19.10 12.41
N SER A 226 12.77 -18.82 13.67
CA SER A 226 13.29 -19.80 14.62
C SER A 226 12.21 -20.19 15.63
N GLN A 227 12.16 -21.47 15.98
CA GLN A 227 11.31 -21.96 17.05
C GLN A 227 12.08 -21.93 18.37
N MET A 228 11.47 -21.35 19.40
CA MET A 228 12.00 -21.29 20.76
C MET A 228 11.18 -22.18 21.70
N GLU A 229 11.63 -22.30 22.95
CA GLU A 229 11.00 -23.15 23.95
C GLU A 229 9.52 -22.80 24.22
N THR A 230 9.15 -21.55 24.08
CA THR A 230 7.77 -21.10 24.28
C THR A 230 7.29 -20.23 23.11
N PRO A 231 5.96 -20.22 22.81
CA PRO A 231 5.40 -19.38 21.75
C PRO A 231 5.72 -17.90 21.95
N LYS A 232 5.64 -17.38 23.17
CA LYS A 232 5.95 -15.98 23.50
C LYS A 232 7.42 -15.65 23.23
N LEU A 233 8.34 -16.54 23.58
CA LEU A 233 9.76 -16.34 23.30
C LEU A 233 10.05 -16.42 21.80
N THR A 234 9.38 -17.33 21.09
CA THR A 234 9.43 -17.42 19.63
C THR A 234 9.01 -16.13 18.97
N GLU A 235 7.91 -15.53 19.41
CA GLU A 235 7.42 -14.25 18.86
C GLU A 235 8.41 -13.10 19.13
N VAL A 236 8.86 -12.94 20.36
CA VAL A 236 9.82 -11.88 20.73
C VAL A 236 11.13 -12.04 19.97
N TYR A 237 11.67 -13.26 19.88
CA TYR A 237 12.91 -13.50 19.16
C TYR A 237 12.79 -13.15 17.68
N ASN A 238 11.77 -13.66 16.99
CA ASN A 238 11.59 -13.44 15.57
C ASN A 238 11.26 -11.98 15.26
N THR A 239 10.49 -11.30 16.12
CA THR A 239 10.24 -9.87 15.98
C THR A 239 11.55 -9.09 16.02
N ASN A 240 12.41 -9.33 17.00
CA ASN A 240 13.72 -8.66 17.08
C ASN A 240 14.64 -9.03 15.90
N LEU A 241 14.66 -10.29 15.49
CA LEU A 241 15.42 -10.74 14.33
C LEU A 241 15.03 -9.96 13.06
N PHE A 242 13.74 -9.82 12.79
CA PHE A 242 13.26 -9.08 11.62
C PHE A 242 13.55 -7.59 11.72
N PHE A 243 13.42 -6.98 12.88
CA PHE A 243 13.89 -5.60 13.06
C PHE A 243 15.36 -5.47 12.71
N CYS A 244 16.22 -6.34 13.22
CA CYS A 244 17.64 -6.31 12.88
C CYS A 244 17.89 -6.46 11.38
N ILE A 245 17.20 -7.39 10.72
CA ILE A 245 17.33 -7.61 9.28
C ILE A 245 16.89 -6.37 8.49
N PHE A 246 15.72 -5.80 8.79
CA PHE A 246 15.22 -4.64 8.06
C PHE A 246 16.08 -3.38 8.26
N TYR A 247 16.62 -3.18 9.46
CA TYR A 247 17.56 -2.08 9.70
C TYR A 247 18.93 -2.31 9.08
N SER A 248 19.38 -3.55 8.92
CA SER A 248 20.68 -3.86 8.33
C SER A 248 20.69 -3.83 6.80
N THR A 249 19.59 -4.21 6.16
CA THR A 249 19.49 -4.21 4.69
C THR A 249 19.42 -2.82 4.05
N GLY A 250 19.19 -1.78 4.85
CA GLY A 250 19.27 -0.38 4.39
C GLY A 250 20.69 0.15 4.17
N LEU A 251 21.71 -0.66 4.39
CA LEU A 251 23.13 -0.27 4.30
C LEU A 251 23.84 -0.80 3.05
N THR A 252 23.16 -1.52 2.17
CA THR A 252 23.73 -2.08 0.92
C THR A 252 23.29 -1.33 -0.31
#